data_714f0dcc656a05c70f92ebfaf632b803
#
_entry.id   714f0dcc656a05c70f92ebfaf632b803
#
_cell.length_a   1.000
_cell.length_b   1.000
_cell.length_c   1.000
_cell.angle_alpha   90.00
_cell.angle_beta   90.00
_cell.angle_gamma   90.00
#
_symmetry.space_group_name_H-M   'P 1'
#
loop_
_entity.id
_entity.type
_entity.pdbx_description
1 polymer ?
#
loop_
_entity_poly.entity_id
_entity_poly.type
_entity_poly.pdbx_seq_one_letter_code
_entity_poly.pdbx_strand_id
1 'polypeptide(L)'
;MKHIMHAAAMGAAVLLAAATSGAAVEGKIPRLVVKGPLDAMVGHVQGACASEDAIYLSHIAGIFKLDWDGNVIKHVKAERHTGDLCYHDGKVYSVLGKWGSGGKTKVCRLQVRDADLNFVTEKPLPELKGLDGVTVLDGIIYHGVGYSSPVPRSSHSLGRIDLKTLESLPQVAFELPYQTHFCQQNLTTDGKLIYMTFYPVKGAPYALTACDKAGRLVAHYDLHAGMGFERLPKGRFPGEHPRFFKVNSRGGKQKDGTVKPYVVTLDFYELADGQLRDITKH
;
A
#
# COMPACT_ATOMS: atom_id res chain seq x y z
N MET A 1 -53.46 -30.59 54.79
CA MET A 1 -53.25 -29.88 53.54
C MET A 1 -51.73 -29.76 53.32
N LYS A 2 -51.15 -30.52 52.39
CA LYS A 2 -49.73 -30.58 52.14
C LYS A 2 -49.45 -29.76 50.87
N HIS A 3 -48.66 -28.66 50.97
CA HIS A 3 -48.21 -27.91 49.84
C HIS A 3 -46.94 -28.56 49.28
N ILE A 4 -46.98 -28.99 48.03
CA ILE A 4 -45.86 -29.50 47.27
C ILE A 4 -45.28 -28.30 46.52
N MET A 5 -44.07 -27.91 46.90
CA MET A 5 -43.30 -26.95 46.15
C MET A 5 -42.52 -27.68 45.02
N HIS A 6 -42.79 -27.32 43.78
CA HIS A 6 -42.01 -27.77 42.63
C HIS A 6 -40.85 -26.84 42.48
N ALA A 7 -39.63 -27.34 42.63
CA ALA A 7 -38.39 -26.65 42.26
C ALA A 7 -38.13 -26.89 40.78
N ALA A 8 -38.18 -25.80 40.02
CA ALA A 8 -37.77 -25.81 38.62
C ALA A 8 -36.23 -25.66 38.55
N ALA A 9 -35.57 -26.71 38.11
CA ALA A 9 -34.13 -26.67 37.82
C ALA A 9 -33.91 -25.97 36.46
N MET A 10 -33.38 -24.75 36.46
CA MET A 10 -32.88 -24.09 35.29
C MET A 10 -31.49 -24.64 34.96
N GLY A 11 -31.39 -25.48 33.93
CA GLY A 11 -30.14 -25.92 33.37
C GLY A 11 -29.49 -24.81 32.60
N ALA A 12 -28.41 -24.25 33.09
CA ALA A 12 -27.53 -23.33 32.34
C ALA A 12 -26.74 -24.13 31.31
N ALA A 13 -27.12 -24.00 30.06
CA ALA A 13 -26.31 -24.49 28.95
C ALA A 13 -25.08 -23.56 28.82
N VAL A 14 -23.93 -24.03 29.29
CA VAL A 14 -22.64 -23.38 29.00
C VAL A 14 -22.29 -23.71 27.56
N LEU A 15 -22.50 -22.73 26.66
CA LEU A 15 -21.92 -22.77 25.34
C LEU A 15 -20.39 -22.60 25.49
N LEU A 16 -19.64 -23.71 25.44
CA LEU A 16 -18.20 -23.67 25.16
C LEU A 16 -18.02 -23.16 23.73
N ALA A 17 -17.76 -21.87 23.57
CA ALA A 17 -17.17 -21.37 22.37
C ALA A 17 -15.77 -22.01 22.25
N ALA A 18 -15.64 -22.99 21.37
CA ALA A 18 -14.34 -23.47 20.96
C ALA A 18 -13.59 -22.30 20.31
N ALA A 19 -12.73 -21.68 21.12
CA ALA A 19 -11.69 -20.82 20.56
C ALA A 19 -10.82 -21.74 19.70
N THR A 20 -11.04 -21.71 18.39
CA THR A 20 -10.06 -22.21 17.45
C THR A 20 -8.82 -21.35 17.65
N SER A 21 -7.89 -21.85 18.47
CA SER A 21 -6.51 -21.35 18.48
C SER A 21 -6.03 -21.46 17.05
N GLY A 22 -6.01 -20.34 16.34
CA GLY A 22 -5.38 -20.25 15.05
C GLY A 22 -3.92 -20.63 15.24
N ALA A 23 -3.61 -21.90 14.95
CA ALA A 23 -2.24 -22.31 14.79
C ALA A 23 -1.59 -21.31 13.85
N ALA A 24 -0.49 -20.72 14.28
CA ALA A 24 0.35 -19.88 13.42
C ALA A 24 0.54 -20.68 12.13
N VAL A 25 0.05 -20.12 11.02
CA VAL A 25 0.22 -20.76 9.72
C VAL A 25 1.71 -20.66 9.42
N GLU A 26 2.48 -21.64 9.85
CA GLU A 26 3.76 -22.01 9.26
C GLU A 26 3.48 -22.41 7.80
N GLY A 27 3.12 -21.46 6.96
CA GLY A 27 2.67 -21.79 5.63
C GLY A 27 2.95 -20.67 4.65
N LYS A 28 3.49 -21.04 3.51
CA LYS A 28 3.57 -20.16 2.36
C LYS A 28 2.15 -19.73 1.95
N ILE A 29 1.97 -18.44 1.67
CA ILE A 29 0.70 -17.87 1.19
C ILE A 29 0.63 -18.10 -0.33
N PRO A 30 -0.46 -18.66 -0.88
CA PRO A 30 -0.63 -18.80 -2.32
C PRO A 30 -0.51 -17.46 -3.02
N ARG A 31 0.22 -17.43 -4.15
CA ARG A 31 0.26 -16.22 -5.00
C ARG A 31 -1.15 -15.82 -5.38
N LEU A 32 -1.51 -14.57 -5.14
CA LEU A 32 -2.79 -14.05 -5.60
C LEU A 32 -2.66 -13.57 -7.04
N VAL A 33 -3.60 -13.99 -7.90
CA VAL A 33 -3.72 -13.51 -9.28
C VAL A 33 -4.99 -12.70 -9.38
N VAL A 34 -4.88 -11.46 -9.87
CA VAL A 34 -6.05 -10.61 -10.07
C VAL A 34 -6.90 -11.16 -11.22
N LYS A 35 -8.17 -11.37 -10.92
CA LYS A 35 -9.18 -11.93 -11.83
C LYS A 35 -10.17 -10.84 -12.24
N GLY A 36 -10.54 -10.82 -13.50
CA GLY A 36 -11.56 -9.90 -14.01
C GLY A 36 -11.02 -8.90 -15.02
N PRO A 37 -11.90 -8.01 -15.49
CA PRO A 37 -11.57 -7.11 -16.57
C PRO A 37 -10.58 -6.04 -16.10
N LEU A 38 -9.33 -6.18 -16.51
CA LEU A 38 -8.30 -5.15 -16.37
C LEU A 38 -8.23 -4.24 -17.60
N ASP A 39 -9.25 -4.28 -18.48
CA ASP A 39 -9.32 -3.48 -19.70
C ASP A 39 -9.32 -1.97 -19.44
N ALA A 40 -9.81 -1.58 -18.26
CA ALA A 40 -9.76 -0.19 -17.81
C ALA A 40 -8.37 0.25 -17.32
N MET A 41 -7.41 -0.68 -17.18
CA MET A 41 -6.07 -0.36 -16.74
C MET A 41 -5.32 0.44 -17.82
N VAL A 42 -4.85 1.61 -17.44
CA VAL A 42 -4.01 2.46 -18.27
C VAL A 42 -2.61 2.52 -17.65
N GLY A 43 -1.62 2.12 -18.42
CA GLY A 43 -0.24 2.04 -17.95
C GLY A 43 0.01 0.76 -17.14
N HIS A 44 0.59 0.90 -15.96
CA HIS A 44 0.88 -0.20 -15.02
C HIS A 44 0.30 0.16 -13.65
N VAL A 45 0.35 -0.78 -12.72
CA VAL A 45 0.03 -0.51 -11.31
C VAL A 45 1.05 0.49 -10.77
N GLN A 46 0.56 1.50 -10.06
CA GLN A 46 1.37 2.58 -9.48
C GLN A 46 1.55 2.41 -7.98
N GLY A 47 0.60 1.77 -7.31
CA GLY A 47 0.62 1.53 -5.88
C GLY A 47 -0.49 0.58 -5.45
N ALA A 48 -0.43 0.20 -4.18
CA ALA A 48 -1.40 -0.71 -3.60
C ALA A 48 -1.55 -0.46 -2.10
N CYS A 49 -2.74 -0.76 -1.58
CA CYS A 49 -2.95 -0.89 -0.14
C CYS A 49 -3.99 -1.98 0.15
N ALA A 50 -4.15 -2.34 1.42
CA ALA A 50 -5.12 -3.36 1.80
C ALA A 50 -5.80 -3.06 3.14
N SER A 51 -7.05 -3.51 3.24
CA SER A 51 -7.82 -3.64 4.48
C SER A 51 -8.00 -5.12 4.82
N GLU A 52 -8.63 -5.42 5.95
CA GLU A 52 -9.02 -6.80 6.29
C GLU A 52 -9.91 -7.43 5.20
N ASP A 53 -10.72 -6.63 4.52
CA ASP A 53 -11.77 -7.09 3.60
C ASP A 53 -11.39 -6.95 2.12
N ALA A 54 -10.44 -6.08 1.76
CA ALA A 54 -10.18 -5.72 0.38
C ALA A 54 -8.72 -5.32 0.11
N ILE A 55 -8.33 -5.47 -1.16
CA ILE A 55 -7.10 -4.94 -1.73
C ILE A 55 -7.47 -3.80 -2.67
N TYR A 56 -6.67 -2.75 -2.68
CA TYR A 56 -6.82 -1.60 -3.56
C TYR A 56 -5.56 -1.47 -4.42
N LEU A 57 -5.75 -1.31 -5.73
CA LEU A 57 -4.66 -1.13 -6.69
C LEU A 57 -4.87 0.16 -7.46
N SER A 58 -3.92 1.07 -7.43
CA SER A 58 -3.94 2.24 -8.31
C SER A 58 -3.30 1.95 -9.66
N HIS A 59 -3.78 2.64 -10.66
CA HIS A 59 -3.15 2.76 -11.97
C HIS A 59 -3.28 4.21 -12.45
N ILE A 60 -2.61 4.56 -13.56
CA ILE A 60 -2.53 5.97 -14.03
C ILE A 60 -3.89 6.69 -14.09
N ALA A 61 -4.97 5.99 -14.34
CA ALA A 61 -6.30 6.60 -14.58
C ALA A 61 -7.39 6.10 -13.62
N GLY A 62 -7.06 5.45 -12.53
CA GLY A 62 -8.09 4.95 -11.61
C GLY A 62 -7.60 4.07 -10.47
N ILE A 63 -8.55 3.54 -9.72
CA ILE A 63 -8.32 2.65 -8.60
C ILE A 63 -9.26 1.45 -8.72
N PHE A 64 -8.72 0.24 -8.63
CA PHE A 64 -9.47 -1.01 -8.48
C PHE A 64 -9.59 -1.37 -6.99
N LYS A 65 -10.77 -1.83 -6.58
CA LYS A 65 -11.01 -2.54 -5.33
C LYS A 65 -11.20 -4.01 -5.65
N LEU A 66 -10.48 -4.89 -4.96
CA LEU A 66 -10.51 -6.34 -5.14
C LEU A 66 -10.92 -7.01 -3.84
N ASP A 67 -11.53 -8.20 -3.92
CA ASP A 67 -11.55 -9.11 -2.79
C ASP A 67 -10.20 -9.85 -2.63
N TRP A 68 -10.07 -10.61 -1.54
CA TRP A 68 -8.87 -11.40 -1.28
C TRP A 68 -8.76 -12.68 -2.11
N ASP A 69 -9.76 -12.98 -2.95
CA ASP A 69 -9.69 -14.02 -3.97
C ASP A 69 -9.18 -13.47 -5.31
N GLY A 70 -8.93 -12.16 -5.36
CA GLY A 70 -8.42 -11.44 -6.53
C GLY A 70 -9.49 -10.99 -7.51
N ASN A 71 -10.78 -11.10 -7.17
CA ASN A 71 -11.86 -10.64 -8.06
C ASN A 71 -11.99 -9.12 -7.98
N VAL A 72 -12.15 -8.47 -9.12
CA VAL A 72 -12.45 -7.03 -9.19
C VAL A 72 -13.88 -6.78 -8.71
N ILE A 73 -14.03 -6.09 -7.57
CA ILE A 73 -15.32 -5.71 -7.00
C ILE A 73 -15.79 -4.36 -7.56
N LYS A 74 -14.86 -3.42 -7.69
CA LYS A 74 -15.16 -2.05 -8.11
C LYS A 74 -13.98 -1.43 -8.83
N HIS A 75 -14.26 -0.58 -9.80
CA HIS A 75 -13.29 0.30 -10.45
C HIS A 75 -13.84 1.73 -10.45
N VAL A 76 -13.03 2.66 -9.99
CA VAL A 76 -13.34 4.09 -10.08
C VAL A 76 -12.30 4.78 -10.95
N LYS A 77 -12.76 5.63 -11.85
CA LYS A 77 -11.87 6.51 -12.60
C LYS A 77 -11.29 7.59 -11.67
N ALA A 78 -10.02 7.88 -11.83
CA ALA A 78 -9.35 8.95 -11.15
C ALA A 78 -8.67 9.87 -12.17
N GLU A 79 -8.23 11.02 -11.73
CA GLU A 79 -7.39 11.88 -12.55
C GLU A 79 -6.08 11.16 -12.89
N ARG A 80 -5.50 11.52 -14.02
CA ARG A 80 -4.24 10.93 -14.46
C ARG A 80 -3.13 11.16 -13.45
N HIS A 81 -2.32 10.15 -13.34
CA HIS A 81 -1.21 9.96 -12.43
C HIS A 81 -1.64 9.83 -10.98
N THR A 82 -2.58 8.91 -10.75
CA THR A 82 -2.80 8.35 -9.42
C THR A 82 -1.59 7.50 -9.08
N GLY A 83 -0.84 7.91 -8.07
CA GLY A 83 0.34 7.22 -7.57
C GLY A 83 -0.03 6.15 -6.54
N ASP A 84 0.73 6.12 -5.46
CA ASP A 84 0.56 5.14 -4.39
C ASP A 84 -0.74 5.31 -3.59
N LEU A 85 -1.09 4.27 -2.84
CA LEU A 85 -2.25 4.18 -1.98
C LEU A 85 -1.85 3.77 -0.55
N CYS A 86 -2.61 4.27 0.43
CA CYS A 86 -2.56 3.80 1.81
C CYS A 86 -3.98 3.60 2.35
N TYR A 87 -4.23 2.48 3.04
CA TYR A 87 -5.47 2.28 3.79
C TYR A 87 -5.24 2.55 5.27
N HIS A 88 -6.07 3.42 5.85
CA HIS A 88 -6.03 3.70 7.28
C HIS A 88 -7.42 4.10 7.79
N ASP A 89 -7.88 3.43 8.84
CA ASP A 89 -9.13 3.73 9.56
C ASP A 89 -10.34 3.94 8.63
N GLY A 90 -10.64 2.93 7.80
CA GLY A 90 -11.79 2.95 6.89
C GLY A 90 -11.64 3.87 5.67
N LYS A 91 -10.46 4.43 5.43
CA LYS A 91 -10.20 5.37 4.33
C LYS A 91 -9.04 4.93 3.48
N VAL A 92 -9.13 5.23 2.19
CA VAL A 92 -8.08 5.09 1.20
C VAL A 92 -7.51 6.47 0.89
N TYR A 93 -6.25 6.66 1.18
CA TYR A 93 -5.48 7.85 0.85
C TYR A 93 -4.73 7.59 -0.45
N SER A 94 -4.86 8.46 -1.41
CA SER A 94 -4.16 8.37 -2.70
C SER A 94 -3.45 9.68 -3.02
N VAL A 95 -2.31 9.56 -3.67
CA VAL A 95 -1.55 10.72 -4.12
C VAL A 95 -1.70 10.89 -5.63
N LEU A 96 -1.87 12.14 -6.05
CA LEU A 96 -1.97 12.52 -7.46
C LEU A 96 -0.83 13.47 -7.80
N GLY A 97 0.14 12.98 -8.56
CA GLY A 97 1.29 13.76 -9.01
C GLY A 97 1.02 14.52 -10.31
N LYS A 98 1.88 15.49 -10.62
CA LYS A 98 1.85 16.24 -11.89
C LYS A 98 2.35 15.45 -13.09
N TRP A 99 3.07 14.37 -12.87
CA TRP A 99 3.74 13.57 -13.88
C TRP A 99 2.73 12.80 -14.77
N GLY A 100 3.01 12.71 -16.05
CA GLY A 100 2.17 11.91 -16.97
C GLY A 100 0.79 12.49 -17.31
N SER A 101 0.42 13.61 -16.72
CA SER A 101 -0.89 14.25 -16.95
C SER A 101 -1.01 14.97 -18.30
N GLY A 102 0.07 15.06 -19.07
CA GLY A 102 0.12 15.91 -20.27
C GLY A 102 -0.17 17.38 -19.97
N GLY A 103 0.21 17.84 -18.77
CA GLY A 103 -0.05 19.22 -18.30
C GLY A 103 -1.46 19.47 -17.76
N LYS A 104 -2.31 18.43 -17.67
CA LYS A 104 -3.69 18.57 -17.18
C LYS A 104 -3.78 18.69 -15.66
N THR A 105 -2.95 17.96 -14.91
CA THR A 105 -2.85 18.11 -13.46
C THR A 105 -1.86 19.22 -13.14
N LYS A 106 -2.35 20.37 -12.72
CA LYS A 106 -1.51 21.55 -12.42
C LYS A 106 -0.97 21.56 -10.99
N VAL A 107 -1.61 20.82 -10.07
CA VAL A 107 -1.31 20.82 -8.64
C VAL A 107 -1.27 19.38 -8.15
N CYS A 108 -0.23 19.03 -7.39
CA CYS A 108 -0.20 17.76 -6.66
C CYS A 108 -1.30 17.76 -5.60
N ARG A 109 -1.88 16.59 -5.31
CA ARG A 109 -2.98 16.46 -4.33
C ARG A 109 -2.86 15.17 -3.54
N LEU A 110 -3.22 15.25 -2.27
CA LEU A 110 -3.65 14.10 -1.49
C LEU A 110 -5.16 13.98 -1.60
N GLN A 111 -5.67 12.86 -2.03
CA GLN A 111 -7.10 12.57 -2.12
C GLN A 111 -7.50 11.50 -1.13
N VAL A 112 -8.62 11.68 -0.45
CA VAL A 112 -9.17 10.75 0.53
C VAL A 112 -10.50 10.20 0.02
N ARG A 113 -10.63 8.90 0.05
CA ARG A 113 -11.85 8.15 -0.27
C ARG A 113 -12.24 7.28 0.91
N ASP A 114 -13.51 6.89 1.00
CA ASP A 114 -13.92 5.83 1.92
C ASP A 114 -13.48 4.44 1.41
N ALA A 115 -13.74 3.41 2.21
CA ALA A 115 -13.41 2.02 1.85
C ALA A 115 -14.14 1.51 0.59
N ASP A 116 -15.22 2.17 0.18
CA ASP A 116 -15.95 1.89 -1.06
C ASP A 116 -15.51 2.79 -2.22
N LEU A 117 -14.40 3.49 -2.05
CA LEU A 117 -13.81 4.40 -3.04
C LEU A 117 -14.69 5.61 -3.39
N ASN A 118 -15.70 5.96 -2.58
CA ASN A 118 -16.42 7.21 -2.74
C ASN A 118 -15.51 8.37 -2.29
N PHE A 119 -15.56 9.47 -3.02
CA PHE A 119 -14.77 10.66 -2.69
C PHE A 119 -15.23 11.26 -1.35
N VAL A 120 -14.27 11.56 -0.48
CA VAL A 120 -14.50 12.20 0.82
C VAL A 120 -13.99 13.63 0.81
N THR A 121 -12.71 13.82 0.52
CA THR A 121 -12.05 15.14 0.50
C THR A 121 -10.74 15.09 -0.26
N GLU A 122 -10.14 16.25 -0.50
CA GLU A 122 -8.78 16.34 -1.02
C GLU A 122 -8.03 17.53 -0.42
N LYS A 123 -6.70 17.42 -0.36
CA LYS A 123 -5.79 18.51 0.00
C LYS A 123 -4.89 18.83 -1.18
N PRO A 124 -5.00 20.02 -1.77
CA PRO A 124 -4.02 20.53 -2.73
C PRO A 124 -2.66 20.75 -2.06
N LEU A 125 -1.60 20.43 -2.80
CA LEU A 125 -0.19 20.58 -2.40
C LEU A 125 0.54 21.36 -3.51
N PRO A 126 0.26 22.66 -3.67
CA PRO A 126 0.73 23.46 -4.81
C PRO A 126 2.25 23.65 -4.79
N GLU A 127 2.88 23.58 -3.63
CA GLU A 127 4.32 23.70 -3.42
C GLU A 127 5.10 22.52 -3.99
N LEU A 128 4.46 21.34 -4.14
CA LEU A 128 5.13 20.14 -4.62
C LEU A 128 5.26 20.13 -6.13
N LYS A 129 6.41 19.69 -6.62
CA LYS A 129 6.71 19.51 -8.05
C LYS A 129 6.40 18.10 -8.54
N GLY A 130 6.35 17.13 -7.66
CA GLY A 130 5.96 15.74 -7.87
C GLY A 130 5.49 15.14 -6.56
N LEU A 131 4.71 14.08 -6.63
CA LEU A 131 4.10 13.41 -5.50
C LEU A 131 3.84 11.95 -5.88
N ASP A 132 4.48 11.04 -5.16
CA ASP A 132 4.22 9.61 -5.17
C ASP A 132 4.33 9.09 -3.74
N GLY A 133 4.21 7.80 -3.49
CA GLY A 133 4.36 7.20 -2.17
C GLY A 133 3.48 7.85 -1.08
N VAL A 134 2.67 7.08 -0.38
CA VAL A 134 1.88 7.56 0.76
C VAL A 134 1.70 6.47 1.81
N THR A 135 1.85 6.83 3.09
CA THR A 135 1.50 5.95 4.23
C THR A 135 1.06 6.76 5.43
N VAL A 136 0.41 6.11 6.40
CA VAL A 136 0.00 6.73 7.67
C VAL A 136 0.71 6.03 8.83
N LEU A 137 1.37 6.81 9.67
CA LEU A 137 2.03 6.32 10.88
C LEU A 137 1.86 7.33 12.01
N ASP A 138 1.36 6.89 13.17
CA ASP A 138 1.19 7.69 14.39
C ASP A 138 0.44 9.02 14.17
N GLY A 139 -0.67 8.99 13.43
CA GLY A 139 -1.48 10.18 13.16
C GLY A 139 -0.87 11.17 12.16
N ILE A 140 0.19 10.77 11.46
CA ILE A 140 0.84 11.56 10.41
C ILE A 140 0.73 10.82 9.08
N ILE A 141 0.30 11.52 8.04
CA ILE A 141 0.40 11.06 6.66
C ILE A 141 1.80 11.42 6.17
N TYR A 142 2.60 10.43 5.81
CA TYR A 142 3.88 10.60 5.14
C TYR A 142 3.68 10.43 3.63
N HIS A 143 4.35 11.26 2.85
CA HIS A 143 4.31 11.16 1.39
C HIS A 143 5.67 11.45 0.76
N GLY A 144 5.89 10.95 -0.45
CA GLY A 144 7.07 11.24 -1.22
C GLY A 144 7.09 12.70 -1.68
N VAL A 145 8.26 13.34 -1.64
CA VAL A 145 8.47 14.69 -2.18
C VAL A 145 9.17 14.58 -3.51
N GLY A 146 8.40 14.75 -4.58
CA GLY A 146 8.89 14.64 -5.94
C GLY A 146 9.57 15.90 -6.45
N TYR A 147 10.31 15.72 -7.55
CA TYR A 147 11.12 16.75 -8.18
C TYR A 147 10.62 17.06 -9.60
N SER A 148 10.99 18.22 -10.12
CA SER A 148 10.56 18.66 -11.46
C SER A 148 11.24 17.91 -12.62
N SER A 149 12.32 17.19 -12.35
CA SER A 149 13.08 16.46 -13.37
C SER A 149 13.69 15.18 -12.79
N PRO A 150 13.93 14.14 -13.60
CA PRO A 150 14.55 12.87 -13.19
C PRO A 150 16.07 12.99 -13.03
N VAL A 151 16.55 14.02 -12.36
CA VAL A 151 17.98 14.17 -12.07
C VAL A 151 18.38 13.20 -10.98
N PRO A 152 19.44 12.39 -11.17
CA PRO A 152 19.95 11.48 -10.16
C PRO A 152 20.30 12.20 -8.84
N ARG A 153 19.86 11.65 -7.72
CA ARG A 153 20.14 12.19 -6.39
C ARG A 153 20.07 11.12 -5.31
N SER A 154 20.80 11.33 -4.24
CA SER A 154 20.73 10.53 -3.02
C SER A 154 19.95 11.22 -1.89
N SER A 155 19.91 12.55 -1.91
CA SER A 155 19.17 13.34 -0.90
C SER A 155 17.68 13.41 -1.23
N HIS A 156 16.85 13.04 -0.26
CA HIS A 156 15.39 12.99 -0.37
C HIS A 156 14.72 13.57 0.85
N SER A 157 13.41 13.78 0.75
CA SER A 157 12.56 14.19 1.86
C SER A 157 11.27 13.39 1.89
N LEU A 158 10.77 13.14 3.09
CA LEU A 158 9.38 12.75 3.33
C LEU A 158 8.59 14.01 3.69
N GLY A 159 7.54 14.28 2.93
CA GLY A 159 6.53 15.25 3.31
C GLY A 159 5.66 14.69 4.42
N ARG A 160 5.10 15.56 5.23
CA ARG A 160 4.29 15.20 6.39
C ARG A 160 3.02 16.04 6.43
N ILE A 161 1.90 15.40 6.72
CA ILE A 161 0.59 16.04 6.86
C ILE A 161 -0.05 15.49 8.12
N ASP A 162 -0.57 16.35 8.98
CA ASP A 162 -1.35 15.92 10.15
C ASP A 162 -2.63 15.21 9.66
N LEU A 163 -2.86 14.00 10.14
CA LEU A 163 -3.97 13.16 9.69
C LEU A 163 -5.35 13.76 10.01
N LYS A 164 -5.46 14.45 11.15
CA LYS A 164 -6.74 14.99 11.65
C LYS A 164 -7.08 16.34 11.01
N THR A 165 -6.10 17.24 10.92
CA THR A 165 -6.31 18.62 10.43
C THR A 165 -6.04 18.77 8.95
N LEU A 166 -5.32 17.83 8.35
CA LEU A 166 -4.76 17.88 7.00
C LEU A 166 -3.80 19.07 6.81
N GLU A 167 -3.20 19.61 7.86
CA GLU A 167 -2.19 20.64 7.77
C GLU A 167 -0.83 20.06 7.42
N SER A 168 -0.09 20.77 6.56
CA SER A 168 1.28 20.38 6.21
C SER A 168 2.22 20.65 7.38
N LEU A 169 3.07 19.69 7.68
CA LEU A 169 4.08 19.72 8.73
C LEU A 169 5.48 19.84 8.11
N PRO A 170 6.51 20.24 8.88
CA PRO A 170 7.89 20.24 8.39
C PRO A 170 8.31 18.89 7.82
N GLN A 171 8.98 18.92 6.67
CA GLN A 171 9.50 17.72 6.01
C GLN A 171 10.65 17.09 6.79
N VAL A 172 10.86 15.80 6.60
CA VAL A 172 11.99 15.05 7.14
C VAL A 172 12.95 14.69 6.01
N ALA A 173 14.17 15.21 6.07
CA ALA A 173 15.20 14.90 5.10
C ALA A 173 15.91 13.58 5.46
N PHE A 174 16.38 12.86 4.43
CA PHE A 174 17.22 11.67 4.58
C PHE A 174 18.14 11.50 3.36
N GLU A 175 19.20 10.72 3.52
CA GLU A 175 20.20 10.46 2.50
C GLU A 175 20.25 8.95 2.21
N LEU A 176 20.15 8.58 0.93
CA LEU A 176 20.33 7.18 0.48
C LEU A 176 21.80 6.91 0.17
N PRO A 177 22.30 5.69 0.35
CA PRO A 177 23.66 5.32 -0.04
C PRO A 177 23.82 5.11 -1.57
N TYR A 178 22.77 5.37 -2.35
CA TYR A 178 22.74 5.28 -3.79
C TYR A 178 21.87 6.39 -4.40
N GLN A 179 21.99 6.61 -5.70
CA GLN A 179 21.19 7.61 -6.40
C GLN A 179 19.92 7.01 -6.99
N THR A 180 18.85 7.82 -7.02
CA THR A 180 17.57 7.50 -7.66
C THR A 180 17.12 8.64 -8.56
N HIS A 181 16.24 8.34 -9.53
CA HIS A 181 15.77 9.36 -10.49
C HIS A 181 14.60 10.20 -9.99
N PHE A 182 13.72 9.62 -9.19
CA PHE A 182 12.48 10.22 -8.74
C PHE A 182 12.38 10.16 -7.21
N CYS A 183 11.28 10.62 -6.65
CA CYS A 183 10.97 10.43 -5.24
C CYS A 183 10.58 8.98 -4.93
N GLN A 184 10.17 8.76 -3.70
CA GLN A 184 9.63 7.49 -3.21
C GLN A 184 8.41 7.10 -4.04
N GLN A 185 8.43 5.91 -4.64
CA GLN A 185 7.34 5.42 -5.48
C GLN A 185 6.20 4.84 -4.66
N ASN A 186 6.55 4.06 -3.63
CA ASN A 186 5.59 3.52 -2.68
C ASN A 186 6.12 3.73 -1.26
N LEU A 187 5.19 3.93 -0.33
CA LEU A 187 5.44 4.00 1.09
C LEU A 187 4.51 3.03 1.82
N THR A 188 5.05 2.29 2.78
CA THR A 188 4.25 1.52 3.74
C THR A 188 4.89 1.54 5.12
N THR A 189 4.21 1.03 6.13
CA THR A 189 4.72 0.98 7.51
C THR A 189 4.37 -0.33 8.19
N ASP A 190 5.27 -0.80 9.05
CA ASP A 190 4.98 -1.89 9.99
C ASP A 190 4.40 -1.41 11.34
N GLY A 191 4.20 -0.10 11.48
CA GLY A 191 3.78 0.57 12.71
C GLY A 191 4.95 1.15 13.51
N LYS A 192 6.20 0.96 13.05
CA LYS A 192 7.42 1.50 13.68
C LYS A 192 8.32 2.21 12.66
N LEU A 193 8.54 1.59 11.52
CA LEU A 193 9.38 2.07 10.44
C LEU A 193 8.55 2.41 9.21
N ILE A 194 9.09 3.27 8.37
CA ILE A 194 8.56 3.62 7.05
C ILE A 194 9.42 2.92 6.01
N TYR A 195 8.82 2.10 5.17
CA TYR A 195 9.43 1.38 4.06
C TYR A 195 9.18 2.14 2.78
N MET A 196 10.22 2.33 1.98
CA MET A 196 10.20 3.18 0.78
C MET A 196 10.80 2.43 -0.41
N THR A 197 10.17 2.55 -1.57
CA THR A 197 10.71 2.06 -2.84
C THR A 197 11.08 3.22 -3.75
N PHE A 198 12.04 3.00 -4.65
CA PHE A 198 12.54 4.03 -5.55
C PHE A 198 12.80 3.48 -6.96
N TYR A 199 12.89 4.37 -7.95
CA TYR A 199 13.51 4.07 -9.23
C TYR A 199 15.01 4.34 -9.17
N PRO A 200 15.87 3.31 -9.23
CA PRO A 200 17.30 3.49 -9.15
C PRO A 200 17.88 4.06 -10.43
N VAL A 201 19.04 4.67 -10.33
CA VAL A 201 19.90 4.97 -11.46
C VAL A 201 20.45 3.66 -12.06
N LYS A 202 20.76 3.65 -13.35
CA LYS A 202 21.34 2.48 -14.01
C LYS A 202 22.55 1.95 -13.23
N GLY A 203 22.51 0.68 -12.84
CA GLY A 203 23.56 0.01 -12.07
C GLY A 203 23.44 0.13 -10.56
N ALA A 204 22.52 0.93 -10.04
CA ALA A 204 22.18 0.91 -8.61
C ALA A 204 21.16 -0.22 -8.31
N PRO A 205 21.21 -0.83 -7.13
CA PRO A 205 20.25 -1.86 -6.76
C PRO A 205 18.85 -1.26 -6.65
N TYR A 206 17.84 -2.02 -7.05
CA TYR A 206 16.47 -1.73 -6.65
C TYR A 206 16.35 -2.11 -5.17
N ALA A 207 16.43 -1.14 -4.30
CA ALA A 207 16.36 -1.39 -2.88
C ALA A 207 15.04 -0.89 -2.29
N LEU A 208 14.43 -1.74 -1.50
CA LEU A 208 13.46 -1.34 -0.51
C LEU A 208 14.25 -0.82 0.69
N THR A 209 13.98 0.41 1.10
CA THR A 209 14.69 1.05 2.21
C THR A 209 13.73 1.32 3.35
N ALA A 210 14.15 1.08 4.58
CA ALA A 210 13.40 1.42 5.79
C ALA A 210 14.09 2.55 6.55
N CYS A 211 13.30 3.52 7.03
CA CYS A 211 13.74 4.57 7.95
C CYS A 211 12.81 4.72 9.15
N ASP A 212 13.30 5.36 10.20
CA ASP A 212 12.45 5.79 11.29
C ASP A 212 11.71 7.11 10.96
N LYS A 213 10.87 7.58 11.87
CA LYS A 213 10.09 8.81 11.74
C LYS A 213 10.95 10.09 11.66
N ALA A 214 12.21 10.01 12.06
CA ALA A 214 13.19 11.09 11.95
C ALA A 214 14.03 11.04 10.66
N GLY A 215 13.74 10.08 9.76
CA GLY A 215 14.46 9.91 8.50
C GLY A 215 15.78 9.15 8.62
N ARG A 216 16.13 8.61 9.79
CA ARG A 216 17.35 7.81 9.93
C ARG A 216 17.14 6.46 9.26
N LEU A 217 17.99 6.11 8.31
CA LEU A 217 17.95 4.83 7.64
C LEU A 217 18.27 3.69 8.61
N VAL A 218 17.45 2.64 8.58
CA VAL A 218 17.56 1.47 9.48
C VAL A 218 17.98 0.23 8.71
N ALA A 219 17.46 0.04 7.49
CA ALA A 219 17.72 -1.14 6.71
C ALA A 219 17.53 -0.91 5.20
N HIS A 220 18.17 -1.78 4.40
CA HIS A 220 17.98 -1.91 2.97
C HIS A 220 17.71 -3.37 2.63
N TYR A 221 16.79 -3.60 1.68
CA TYR A 221 16.45 -4.92 1.20
C TYR A 221 16.58 -4.93 -0.33
N ASP A 222 17.23 -5.94 -0.87
CA ASP A 222 17.35 -6.15 -2.33
C ASP A 222 16.02 -6.72 -2.85
N LEU A 223 15.02 -5.86 -2.94
CA LEU A 223 13.68 -6.17 -3.46
C LEU A 223 13.21 -5.09 -4.42
N HIS A 224 13.04 -5.45 -5.68
CA HIS A 224 12.38 -4.59 -6.65
C HIS A 224 10.86 -4.58 -6.40
N ALA A 225 10.32 -3.48 -5.90
CA ALA A 225 8.91 -3.33 -5.52
C ALA A 225 8.28 -2.02 -6.01
N GLY A 226 8.72 -1.51 -7.17
CA GLY A 226 8.30 -0.20 -7.70
C GLY A 226 6.84 -0.09 -8.16
N MET A 227 6.06 -1.18 -8.13
CA MET A 227 4.65 -1.20 -8.54
C MET A 227 3.67 -1.35 -7.37
N GLY A 228 4.16 -1.37 -6.16
CA GLY A 228 3.38 -1.54 -4.93
C GLY A 228 4.07 -2.50 -3.97
N PHE A 229 4.28 -2.02 -2.76
CA PHE A 229 4.75 -2.82 -1.63
C PHE A 229 3.98 -2.35 -0.40
N GLU A 230 3.19 -3.24 0.19
CA GLU A 230 2.28 -2.86 1.25
C GLU A 230 2.20 -3.91 2.35
N ARG A 231 1.97 -3.45 3.57
CA ARG A 231 1.77 -4.31 4.73
C ARG A 231 0.47 -5.09 4.63
N LEU A 232 0.53 -6.37 4.94
CA LEU A 232 -0.66 -7.20 5.07
C LEU A 232 -1.44 -6.84 6.34
N PRO A 233 -2.78 -6.82 6.29
CA PRO A 233 -3.63 -6.64 7.47
C PRO A 233 -3.38 -7.75 8.49
N LYS A 234 -3.11 -7.35 9.75
CA LYS A 234 -2.71 -8.27 10.81
C LYS A 234 -3.83 -9.26 11.19
N GLY A 235 -5.07 -8.83 11.16
CA GLY A 235 -6.21 -9.67 11.49
C GLY A 235 -6.39 -10.81 10.49
N ARG A 236 -6.19 -10.52 9.20
CA ARG A 236 -6.32 -11.52 8.14
C ARG A 236 -5.09 -12.41 8.00
N PHE A 237 -3.91 -11.86 8.23
CA PHE A 237 -2.64 -12.59 8.12
C PHE A 237 -1.88 -12.53 9.46
N PRO A 238 -2.39 -13.24 10.49
CA PRO A 238 -1.77 -13.22 11.80
C PRO A 238 -0.36 -13.84 11.73
N GLY A 239 0.54 -13.30 12.56
CA GLY A 239 1.91 -13.77 12.67
C GLY A 239 2.67 -12.91 13.66
N GLU A 240 3.81 -13.42 14.15
CA GLU A 240 4.68 -12.69 15.06
C GLU A 240 5.44 -11.57 14.36
N HIS A 241 5.70 -11.75 13.06
CA HIS A 241 6.48 -10.84 12.25
C HIS A 241 5.59 -10.04 11.28
N PRO A 242 5.98 -8.81 10.92
CA PRO A 242 5.31 -8.06 9.86
C PRO A 242 5.34 -8.80 8.54
N ARG A 243 4.19 -8.86 7.87
CA ARG A 243 4.05 -9.43 6.54
C ARG A 243 3.65 -8.39 5.54
N PHE A 244 4.12 -8.54 4.32
CA PHE A 244 3.91 -7.61 3.23
C PHE A 244 3.50 -8.36 1.97
N PHE A 245 2.90 -7.63 1.03
CA PHE A 245 2.78 -8.11 -0.34
C PHE A 245 3.45 -7.14 -1.30
N LYS A 246 3.96 -7.69 -2.38
CA LYS A 246 4.51 -6.95 -3.52
C LYS A 246 3.62 -7.17 -4.73
N VAL A 247 3.30 -6.08 -5.42
CA VAL A 247 2.56 -6.15 -6.67
C VAL A 247 3.53 -6.33 -7.83
N ASN A 248 3.20 -7.27 -8.72
CA ASN A 248 3.82 -7.40 -10.02
C ASN A 248 2.76 -7.18 -11.09
N SER A 249 3.07 -6.39 -12.11
CA SER A 249 2.21 -6.25 -13.27
C SER A 249 3.01 -6.43 -14.56
N ARG A 250 2.40 -7.08 -15.55
CA ARG A 250 2.98 -7.29 -16.87
C ARG A 250 1.88 -7.27 -17.92
N GLY A 251 2.21 -6.91 -19.12
CA GLY A 251 1.27 -6.83 -20.24
C GLY A 251 1.22 -5.43 -20.84
N GLY A 252 0.10 -5.12 -21.51
CA GLY A 252 -0.08 -3.86 -22.23
C GLY A 252 0.67 -3.82 -23.55
N LYS A 253 0.81 -2.62 -24.13
CA LYS A 253 1.47 -2.43 -25.42
C LYS A 253 2.97 -2.72 -25.31
N GLN A 254 3.43 -3.68 -26.11
CA GLN A 254 4.83 -4.09 -26.20
C GLN A 254 5.61 -3.14 -27.12
N LYS A 255 6.96 -3.23 -27.10
CA LYS A 255 7.83 -2.42 -27.95
C LYS A 255 7.62 -2.68 -29.45
N ASP A 256 7.23 -3.89 -29.81
CA ASP A 256 6.90 -4.30 -31.19
C ASP A 256 5.49 -3.90 -31.65
N GLY A 257 4.74 -3.17 -30.81
CA GLY A 257 3.38 -2.72 -31.08
C GLY A 257 2.27 -3.72 -30.73
N THR A 258 2.61 -4.97 -30.37
CA THR A 258 1.62 -5.95 -29.91
C THR A 258 1.03 -5.55 -28.57
N VAL A 259 -0.22 -5.96 -28.31
CA VAL A 259 -0.89 -5.73 -27.02
C VAL A 259 -1.07 -7.07 -26.33
N LYS A 260 -0.51 -7.22 -25.15
CA LYS A 260 -0.71 -8.38 -24.28
C LYS A 260 -1.69 -8.03 -23.17
N PRO A 261 -2.57 -8.97 -22.78
CA PRO A 261 -3.44 -8.77 -21.63
C PRO A 261 -2.63 -8.40 -20.38
N TYR A 262 -3.17 -7.52 -19.56
CA TYR A 262 -2.58 -7.23 -18.25
C TYR A 262 -2.74 -8.46 -17.34
N VAL A 263 -1.65 -8.81 -16.67
CA VAL A 263 -1.63 -9.78 -15.58
C VAL A 263 -1.05 -9.09 -14.37
N VAL A 264 -1.81 -9.10 -13.28
CA VAL A 264 -1.39 -8.54 -12.00
C VAL A 264 -1.36 -9.68 -10.99
N THR A 265 -0.25 -9.78 -10.26
CA THR A 265 -0.07 -10.78 -9.21
C THR A 265 0.48 -10.14 -7.94
N LEU A 266 0.17 -10.75 -6.79
CA LEU A 266 0.74 -10.38 -5.50
C LEU A 266 1.60 -11.53 -4.98
N ASP A 267 2.84 -11.20 -4.66
CA ASP A 267 3.78 -12.08 -3.95
C ASP A 267 3.89 -11.62 -2.50
N PHE A 268 4.08 -12.56 -1.58
CA PHE A 268 4.01 -12.33 -0.15
C PHE A 268 5.37 -12.48 0.52
N TYR A 269 5.64 -11.62 1.48
CA TYR A 269 6.91 -11.53 2.20
C TYR A 269 6.69 -11.45 3.70
N GLU A 270 7.62 -11.96 4.47
CA GLU A 270 7.68 -11.82 5.93
C GLU A 270 9.01 -11.18 6.33
N LEU A 271 8.96 -10.21 7.22
CA LEU A 271 10.16 -9.59 7.78
C LEU A 271 10.47 -10.23 9.14
N ALA A 272 11.41 -11.16 9.15
CA ALA A 272 11.85 -11.86 10.35
C ALA A 272 13.36 -11.72 10.53
N ASP A 273 13.82 -11.46 11.74
CA ASP A 273 15.24 -11.31 12.09
C ASP A 273 15.98 -10.29 11.22
N GLY A 274 15.30 -9.20 10.86
CA GLY A 274 15.85 -8.16 9.99
C GLY A 274 15.99 -8.57 8.51
N GLN A 275 15.47 -9.72 8.11
CA GLN A 275 15.51 -10.25 6.75
C GLN A 275 14.10 -10.33 6.15
N LEU A 276 13.98 -9.91 4.90
CA LEU A 276 12.75 -10.05 4.12
C LEU A 276 12.77 -11.41 3.39
N ARG A 277 11.88 -12.30 3.77
CA ARG A 277 11.78 -13.67 3.23
C ARG A 277 10.56 -13.78 2.33
N ASP A 278 10.73 -14.37 1.15
CA ASP A 278 9.60 -14.72 0.27
C ASP A 278 8.84 -15.91 0.86
N ILE A 279 7.58 -15.69 1.19
CA ILE A 279 6.65 -16.69 1.71
C ILE A 279 5.56 -17.04 0.69
N THR A 280 5.72 -16.67 -0.57
CA THR A 280 4.77 -16.98 -1.64
C THR A 280 4.82 -18.48 -1.97
N LYS A 281 3.64 -19.09 -2.10
CA LYS A 281 3.49 -20.40 -2.73
C LYS A 281 3.25 -20.20 -4.22
N HIS A 282 4.25 -20.56 -5.02
CA HIS A 282 4.21 -20.47 -6.48
C HIS A 282 3.46 -21.63 -7.12
#